data_b6e7396f16baca0611bf6816517a331c
#
_entry.id   b6e7396f16baca0611bf6816517a331c
#
_cell.length_a   1.000
_cell.length_b   1.000
_cell.length_c   1.000
_cell.angle_alpha   90.00
_cell.angle_beta   90.00
_cell.angle_gamma   90.00
#
_symmetry.space_group_name_H-M   'P 1'
#
loop_
_entity.id
_entity.type
_entity.pdbx_description
1 polymer ?
#
loop_
_entity_poly.entity_id
_entity_poly.type
_entity_poly.pdbx_seq_one_letter_code
_entity_poly.pdbx_strand_id
1 'polypeptide(L)'
;RDAQESRGLGDVYKRQYLDFAAGIAVFALGYNNQAYNQALKDQIDKVIHTSNLYYNVPMMEAAEKLVKATGLSKVFFTNSGTEAIEGAIKVARKYAYLKDGSNDHEIIAMNHSFHGRSLGALSVTGNTHYQDPFKPLIGGIKFADFNDLESVKAQITDKTCAIIMETVQGEGGIYPAEPEFLQGVRK
;
A
#
# COMPACT_ATOMS: atom_id res chain seq x y z
N ARG A 1 13.43 5.21 -28.98
CA ARG A 1 12.61 4.77 -30.15
C ARG A 1 12.36 3.26 -30.10
N ASP A 2 13.38 2.46 -29.85
CA ASP A 2 13.24 0.98 -29.83
C ASP A 2 12.38 0.47 -28.68
N ALA A 3 12.29 1.20 -27.57
CA ALA A 3 11.42 0.87 -26.45
C ALA A 3 9.90 1.06 -26.73
N GLN A 4 9.56 1.85 -27.76
CA GLN A 4 8.13 2.04 -28.16
C GLN A 4 7.59 0.90 -29.02
N GLU A 5 8.45 0.16 -29.68
CA GLU A 5 8.07 -0.96 -30.55
C GLU A 5 8.26 -2.32 -29.87
N SER A 6 9.02 -2.35 -28.78
CA SER A 6 9.30 -3.56 -28.01
C SER A 6 8.14 -3.87 -27.04
N ARG A 7 7.64 -5.09 -27.07
CA ARG A 7 6.71 -5.63 -26.08
C ARG A 7 7.41 -6.22 -24.86
N GLY A 8 8.65 -5.84 -24.61
CA GLY A 8 9.50 -6.33 -23.56
C GLY A 8 10.65 -5.39 -23.23
N LEU A 9 11.55 -5.79 -22.33
CA LEU A 9 12.74 -5.05 -21.96
C LEU A 9 13.86 -5.33 -22.97
N GLY A 10 14.59 -4.30 -23.38
CA GLY A 10 15.77 -4.38 -24.24
C GLY A 10 17.06 -4.04 -23.49
N ASP A 11 18.15 -4.71 -23.81
CA ASP A 11 19.48 -4.38 -23.33
C ASP A 11 20.28 -3.57 -24.35
N VAL A 12 21.52 -3.20 -24.00
CA VAL A 12 22.44 -2.44 -24.88
C VAL A 12 22.77 -3.16 -26.19
N TYR A 13 22.56 -4.47 -26.28
CA TYR A 13 22.75 -5.29 -27.46
C TYR A 13 21.46 -5.49 -28.27
N LYS A 14 20.40 -4.76 -27.92
CA LYS A 14 19.05 -4.84 -28.53
C LYS A 14 18.40 -6.23 -28.42
N ARG A 15 18.79 -7.04 -27.45
CA ARG A 15 18.08 -8.27 -27.12
C ARG A 15 16.79 -7.93 -26.38
N GLN A 16 15.71 -8.59 -26.72
CA GLN A 16 14.42 -8.39 -26.07
C GLN A 16 14.19 -9.47 -25.02
N TYR A 17 13.62 -9.05 -23.88
CA TYR A 17 13.24 -9.91 -22.78
C TYR A 17 11.75 -9.77 -22.52
N LEU A 18 11.08 -10.87 -22.17
CA LEU A 18 9.70 -10.80 -21.68
C LEU A 18 9.68 -10.12 -20.30
N ASP A 19 8.85 -9.08 -20.19
CA ASP A 19 8.71 -8.35 -18.93
C ASP A 19 7.58 -8.95 -18.09
N PHE A 20 7.94 -9.78 -17.12
CA PHE A 20 7.01 -10.30 -16.11
C PHE A 20 7.00 -9.46 -14.82
N ALA A 21 7.85 -8.46 -14.70
CA ALA A 21 7.91 -7.58 -13.53
C ALA A 21 6.94 -6.40 -13.64
N ALA A 22 6.57 -5.99 -14.86
CA ALA A 22 5.65 -4.89 -15.15
C ALA A 22 5.96 -3.60 -14.35
N GLY A 23 7.24 -3.27 -14.16
CA GLY A 23 7.66 -2.13 -13.34
C GLY A 23 7.28 -2.29 -11.86
N ILE A 24 7.46 -3.48 -11.30
CA ILE A 24 7.03 -3.88 -9.94
C ILE A 24 5.49 -3.79 -9.85
N ALA A 25 4.82 -4.50 -10.77
CA ALA A 25 3.35 -4.61 -10.87
C ALA A 25 2.60 -3.28 -11.13
N VAL A 26 3.29 -2.23 -11.58
CA VAL A 26 2.67 -0.93 -11.86
C VAL A 26 1.92 -0.93 -13.20
N PHE A 27 2.51 -1.55 -14.24
CA PHE A 27 1.94 -1.59 -15.60
C PHE A 27 1.11 -2.85 -15.83
N ALA A 28 0.07 -3.06 -15.03
CA ALA A 28 -0.82 -4.23 -15.16
C ALA A 28 -1.51 -4.34 -16.53
N LEU A 29 -1.70 -3.23 -17.24
CA LEU A 29 -2.26 -3.19 -18.61
C LEU A 29 -1.20 -3.41 -19.71
N GLY A 30 0.07 -3.55 -19.34
CA GLY A 30 1.19 -3.58 -20.27
C GLY A 30 1.51 -2.22 -20.87
N TYR A 31 2.59 -2.18 -21.66
CA TYR A 31 3.03 -0.95 -22.33
C TYR A 31 2.19 -0.70 -23.59
N ASN A 32 2.03 0.58 -23.95
CA ASN A 32 1.33 1.04 -25.15
C ASN A 32 -0.14 0.57 -25.27
N ASN A 33 -0.85 0.48 -24.14
CA ASN A 33 -2.30 0.27 -24.17
C ASN A 33 -2.97 1.53 -24.75
N GLN A 34 -3.56 1.40 -25.94
CA GLN A 34 -4.11 2.54 -26.68
C GLN A 34 -5.26 3.22 -25.95
N ALA A 35 -6.17 2.45 -25.33
CA ALA A 35 -7.30 3.02 -24.59
C ALA A 35 -6.84 3.81 -23.36
N TYR A 36 -5.87 3.28 -22.61
CA TYR A 36 -5.27 3.98 -21.47
C TYR A 36 -4.55 5.26 -21.90
N ASN A 37 -3.71 5.18 -22.94
CA ASN A 37 -2.98 6.33 -23.46
C ASN A 37 -3.92 7.42 -23.97
N GLN A 38 -5.01 7.04 -24.66
CA GLN A 38 -5.99 8.02 -25.15
C GLN A 38 -6.73 8.70 -23.99
N ALA A 39 -7.16 7.92 -22.99
CA ALA A 39 -7.83 8.49 -21.80
C ALA A 39 -6.97 9.52 -21.07
N LEU A 40 -5.65 9.26 -20.95
CA LEU A 40 -4.72 10.25 -20.36
C LEU A 40 -4.60 11.52 -21.22
N LYS A 41 -4.47 11.40 -22.53
CA LYS A 41 -4.42 12.55 -23.46
C LYS A 41 -5.69 13.40 -23.36
N ASP A 42 -6.84 12.77 -23.42
CA ASP A 42 -8.14 13.44 -23.33
C ASP A 42 -8.32 14.16 -22.00
N GLN A 43 -7.77 13.59 -20.90
CA GLN A 43 -7.85 14.21 -19.58
C GLN A 43 -6.89 15.41 -19.43
N ILE A 44 -5.70 15.33 -20.03
CA ILE A 44 -4.74 16.45 -20.05
C ILE A 44 -5.36 17.68 -20.74
N ASP A 45 -6.08 17.47 -21.84
CA ASP A 45 -6.74 18.54 -22.61
C ASP A 45 -7.96 19.13 -21.87
N LYS A 46 -8.50 18.45 -20.84
CA LYS A 46 -9.63 18.95 -20.04
C LYS A 46 -9.14 19.70 -18.80
N VAL A 47 -8.61 18.94 -17.82
CA VAL A 47 -8.15 19.49 -16.54
C VAL A 47 -7.17 18.52 -15.88
N ILE A 48 -6.02 19.05 -15.47
CA ILE A 48 -4.96 18.27 -14.83
C ILE A 48 -5.11 18.28 -13.30
N HIS A 49 -5.48 19.44 -12.72
CA HIS A 49 -5.54 19.61 -11.27
C HIS A 49 -6.64 20.60 -10.85
N THR A 50 -7.39 20.25 -9.81
CA THR A 50 -8.46 21.10 -9.26
C THR A 50 -8.32 21.38 -7.76
N SER A 51 -7.31 20.84 -7.09
CA SER A 51 -7.24 20.75 -5.63
C SER A 51 -8.40 19.96 -4.99
N ASN A 52 -8.42 19.85 -3.66
CA ASN A 52 -9.53 19.23 -2.92
C ASN A 52 -10.69 20.18 -2.61
N LEU A 53 -10.65 21.40 -3.15
CA LEU A 53 -11.74 22.38 -2.99
C LEU A 53 -12.86 22.17 -4.00
N TYR A 54 -12.60 21.46 -5.09
CA TYR A 54 -13.54 21.23 -6.16
C TYR A 54 -13.69 19.74 -6.47
N TYR A 55 -14.88 19.38 -6.94
CA TYR A 55 -15.12 18.04 -7.43
C TYR A 55 -14.43 17.80 -8.77
N ASN A 56 -13.90 16.59 -8.94
CA ASN A 56 -13.23 16.13 -10.15
C ASN A 56 -13.90 14.82 -10.59
N VAL A 57 -14.44 14.79 -11.81
CA VAL A 57 -15.24 13.67 -12.30
C VAL A 57 -14.44 12.35 -12.27
N PRO A 58 -13.22 12.26 -12.84
CA PRO A 58 -12.45 11.00 -12.78
C PRO A 58 -12.19 10.50 -11.35
N MET A 59 -11.94 11.41 -10.40
CA MET A 59 -11.73 11.04 -9.01
C MET A 59 -13.01 10.47 -8.37
N MET A 60 -14.17 11.10 -8.63
CA MET A 60 -15.46 10.61 -8.11
C MET A 60 -15.82 9.23 -8.67
N GLU A 61 -15.65 9.03 -9.99
CA GLU A 61 -15.89 7.74 -10.64
C GLU A 61 -14.94 6.64 -10.11
N ALA A 62 -13.66 6.97 -9.92
CA ALA A 62 -12.69 6.04 -9.34
C ALA A 62 -13.07 5.69 -7.90
N ALA A 63 -13.45 6.67 -7.08
CA ALA A 63 -13.89 6.46 -5.70
C ALA A 63 -15.14 5.56 -5.64
N GLU A 64 -16.13 5.82 -6.49
CA GLU A 64 -17.35 4.99 -6.57
C GLU A 64 -17.04 3.53 -6.92
N LYS A 65 -16.17 3.30 -7.92
CA LYS A 65 -15.74 1.95 -8.30
C LYS A 65 -15.02 1.23 -7.17
N LEU A 66 -14.11 1.93 -6.47
CA LEU A 66 -13.38 1.37 -5.32
C LEU A 66 -14.31 1.03 -4.16
N VAL A 67 -15.22 1.93 -3.81
CA VAL A 67 -16.23 1.69 -2.76
C VAL A 67 -17.08 0.46 -3.09
N LYS A 68 -17.57 0.34 -4.33
CA LYS A 68 -18.33 -0.83 -4.77
C LYS A 68 -17.52 -2.13 -4.73
N ALA A 69 -16.25 -2.08 -5.12
CA ALA A 69 -15.39 -3.25 -5.16
C ALA A 69 -14.94 -3.73 -3.77
N THR A 70 -14.72 -2.80 -2.84
CA THR A 70 -14.18 -3.11 -1.50
C THR A 70 -15.25 -3.28 -0.42
N GLY A 71 -16.47 -2.79 -0.66
CA GLY A 71 -17.52 -2.73 0.37
C GLY A 71 -17.27 -1.69 1.45
N LEU A 72 -16.23 -0.86 1.34
CA LEU A 72 -15.96 0.26 2.24
C LEU A 72 -16.79 1.49 1.83
N SER A 73 -16.96 2.45 2.72
CA SER A 73 -17.83 3.61 2.48
C SER A 73 -17.13 4.85 1.96
N LYS A 74 -15.80 4.91 2.06
CA LYS A 74 -15.00 6.10 1.70
C LYS A 74 -13.64 5.71 1.13
N VAL A 75 -13.09 6.62 0.33
CA VAL A 75 -11.75 6.51 -0.25
C VAL A 75 -10.96 7.76 0.08
N PHE A 76 -9.68 7.59 0.38
CA PHE A 76 -8.70 8.65 0.52
C PHE A 76 -7.57 8.40 -0.47
N PHE A 77 -7.44 9.27 -1.47
CA PHE A 77 -6.39 9.17 -2.47
C PHE A 77 -5.11 9.85 -2.00
N THR A 78 -3.98 9.21 -2.29
CA THR A 78 -2.63 9.71 -2.02
C THR A 78 -1.77 9.57 -3.27
N ASN A 79 -0.56 10.14 -3.27
CA ASN A 79 0.32 10.10 -4.44
C ASN A 79 1.14 8.80 -4.54
N SER A 80 1.22 8.03 -3.47
CA SER A 80 2.05 6.81 -3.41
C SER A 80 1.55 5.83 -2.35
N GLY A 81 2.00 4.57 -2.45
CA GLY A 81 1.72 3.55 -1.44
C GLY A 81 2.27 3.92 -0.06
N THR A 82 3.47 4.50 0.02
CA THR A 82 4.03 4.95 1.31
C THR A 82 3.18 6.03 1.96
N GLU A 83 2.63 6.99 1.19
CA GLU A 83 1.71 8.00 1.72
C GLU A 83 0.37 7.39 2.15
N ALA A 84 -0.12 6.36 1.46
CA ALA A 84 -1.31 5.64 1.88
C ALA A 84 -1.10 4.96 3.23
N ILE A 85 0.06 4.36 3.46
CA ILE A 85 0.44 3.77 4.76
C ILE A 85 0.57 4.84 5.85
N GLU A 86 1.22 5.97 5.57
CA GLU A 86 1.26 7.12 6.48
C GLU A 86 -0.16 7.58 6.86
N GLY A 87 -1.04 7.68 5.88
CA GLY A 87 -2.46 7.99 6.08
C GLY A 87 -3.15 6.96 6.97
N ALA A 88 -2.94 5.66 6.72
CA ALA A 88 -3.53 4.57 7.50
C ALA A 88 -3.08 4.60 8.97
N ILE A 89 -1.78 4.79 9.23
CA ILE A 89 -1.24 4.94 10.59
C ILE A 89 -1.89 6.12 11.31
N LYS A 90 -1.99 7.27 10.64
CA LYS A 90 -2.61 8.47 11.21
C LYS A 90 -4.10 8.29 11.48
N VAL A 91 -4.82 7.63 10.57
CA VAL A 91 -6.26 7.34 10.74
C VAL A 91 -6.47 6.40 11.92
N ALA A 92 -5.69 5.31 12.03
CA ALA A 92 -5.79 4.37 13.14
C ALA A 92 -5.57 5.05 14.49
N ARG A 93 -4.48 5.81 14.63
CA ARG A 93 -4.16 6.54 15.87
C ARG A 93 -5.19 7.63 16.18
N LYS A 94 -5.64 8.39 15.16
CA LYS A 94 -6.66 9.43 15.39
C LYS A 94 -8.01 8.85 15.81
N TYR A 95 -8.39 7.72 15.21
CA TYR A 95 -9.62 7.04 15.57
C TYR A 95 -9.60 6.54 17.02
N ALA A 96 -8.51 5.93 17.45
CA ALA A 96 -8.32 5.47 18.82
C ALA A 96 -8.32 6.66 19.82
N TYR A 97 -7.57 7.71 19.51
CA TYR A 97 -7.56 8.94 20.32
C TYR A 97 -8.97 9.55 20.52
N LEU A 98 -9.81 9.53 19.49
CA LEU A 98 -11.17 10.05 19.60
C LEU A 98 -12.06 9.18 20.49
N LYS A 99 -11.71 7.93 20.73
CA LYS A 99 -12.44 7.00 21.59
C LYS A 99 -12.10 7.15 23.07
N ASP A 100 -10.82 7.32 23.39
CA ASP A 100 -10.34 7.26 24.80
C ASP A 100 -9.51 8.46 25.25
N GLY A 101 -9.16 9.39 24.33
CA GLY A 101 -8.34 10.56 24.61
C GLY A 101 -6.86 10.27 24.81
N SER A 102 -6.43 9.00 24.70
CA SER A 102 -5.03 8.61 24.84
C SER A 102 -4.25 8.81 23.53
N ASN A 103 -2.95 9.09 23.64
CA ASN A 103 -2.00 9.08 22.51
C ASN A 103 -1.00 7.92 22.61
N ASP A 104 -1.19 7.01 23.55
CA ASP A 104 -0.33 5.84 23.80
C ASP A 104 -0.95 4.58 23.17
N HIS A 105 -1.03 4.58 21.84
CA HIS A 105 -1.60 3.47 21.07
C HIS A 105 -0.54 2.70 20.30
N GLU A 106 -0.78 1.40 20.17
CA GLU A 106 0.10 0.44 19.51
C GLU A 106 -0.52 -0.07 18.20
N ILE A 107 0.35 -0.31 17.22
CA ILE A 107 0.01 -0.94 15.95
C ILE A 107 0.83 -2.22 15.82
N ILE A 108 0.18 -3.32 15.46
CA ILE A 108 0.85 -4.59 15.16
C ILE A 108 1.08 -4.65 13.66
N ALA A 109 2.33 -4.88 13.26
CA ALA A 109 2.74 -5.13 11.88
C ALA A 109 3.32 -6.56 11.76
N MET A 110 3.55 -7.02 10.53
CA MET A 110 4.08 -8.38 10.31
C MET A 110 5.59 -8.37 10.07
N ASN A 111 6.28 -9.37 10.59
CA ASN A 111 7.66 -9.65 10.21
C ASN A 111 7.75 -9.90 8.71
N HIS A 112 8.85 -9.53 8.08
CA HIS A 112 9.11 -9.63 6.63
C HIS A 112 8.15 -8.82 5.74
N SER A 113 7.36 -7.90 6.30
CA SER A 113 6.47 -7.02 5.54
C SER A 113 7.22 -5.88 4.86
N PHE A 114 6.58 -5.31 3.83
CA PHE A 114 7.04 -4.08 3.19
C PHE A 114 5.87 -3.12 3.01
N HIS A 115 5.96 -1.94 3.65
CA HIS A 115 4.90 -0.93 3.62
C HIS A 115 5.36 0.42 3.06
N GLY A 116 6.65 0.60 2.81
CA GLY A 116 7.20 1.82 2.22
C GLY A 116 8.49 2.28 2.89
N ARG A 117 8.99 3.44 2.44
CA ARG A 117 10.30 3.97 2.84
C ARG A 117 10.27 5.33 3.55
N SER A 118 9.11 6.00 3.67
CA SER A 118 8.96 7.12 4.58
C SER A 118 9.09 6.65 6.04
N LEU A 119 9.44 7.52 6.98
CA LEU A 119 9.75 7.10 8.34
C LEU A 119 8.60 6.37 9.03
N GLY A 120 7.35 6.81 8.84
CA GLY A 120 6.19 6.10 9.38
C GLY A 120 5.94 4.74 8.71
N ALA A 121 5.96 4.69 7.38
CA ALA A 121 5.80 3.43 6.65
C ALA A 121 6.97 2.46 6.92
N LEU A 122 8.19 2.97 7.05
CA LEU A 122 9.35 2.19 7.42
C LEU A 122 9.22 1.60 8.84
N SER A 123 8.59 2.34 9.74
CA SER A 123 8.37 1.88 11.13
C SER A 123 7.50 0.62 11.22
N VAL A 124 6.56 0.45 10.29
CA VAL A 124 5.69 -0.73 10.20
C VAL A 124 6.20 -1.78 9.20
N THR A 125 7.32 -1.54 8.53
CA THR A 125 7.99 -2.49 7.64
C THR A 125 8.86 -3.44 8.47
N GLY A 126 8.48 -4.71 8.54
CA GLY A 126 9.09 -5.71 9.41
C GLY A 126 10.42 -6.28 8.89
N ASN A 127 11.38 -5.40 8.58
CA ASN A 127 12.70 -5.75 8.09
C ASN A 127 13.77 -4.85 8.73
N THR A 128 14.54 -5.41 9.64
CA THR A 128 15.59 -4.68 10.38
C THR A 128 16.67 -4.10 9.47
N HIS A 129 17.01 -4.79 8.37
CA HIS A 129 17.99 -4.28 7.40
C HIS A 129 17.56 -2.94 6.80
N TYR A 130 16.25 -2.74 6.57
CA TYR A 130 15.74 -1.46 6.10
C TYR A 130 15.62 -0.42 7.22
N GLN A 131 15.34 -0.84 8.44
CA GLN A 131 15.07 0.06 9.56
C GLN A 131 16.33 0.62 10.23
N ASP A 132 17.36 -0.22 10.43
CA ASP A 132 18.50 0.08 11.31
C ASP A 132 19.22 1.40 10.98
N PRO A 133 19.47 1.76 9.71
CA PRO A 133 20.16 3.02 9.39
C PRO A 133 19.34 4.27 9.71
N PHE A 134 18.03 4.14 9.99
CA PHE A 134 17.10 5.28 10.12
C PHE A 134 16.46 5.39 11.50
N LYS A 135 16.95 4.64 12.46
CA LYS A 135 16.50 4.72 13.86
C LYS A 135 16.93 6.04 14.52
N PRO A 136 16.08 6.63 15.43
CA PRO A 136 14.84 6.07 15.96
C PRO A 136 13.66 6.25 14.99
N LEU A 137 12.82 5.23 14.90
CA LEU A 137 11.55 5.24 14.14
C LEU A 137 10.38 5.63 15.06
N ILE A 138 9.15 5.72 14.52
CA ILE A 138 7.98 6.03 15.34
C ILE A 138 7.71 4.91 16.36
N GLY A 139 7.40 5.28 17.60
CA GLY A 139 7.11 4.34 18.67
C GLY A 139 5.73 3.67 18.54
N GLY A 140 5.49 2.67 19.43
CA GLY A 140 4.22 1.97 19.51
C GLY A 140 3.98 0.97 18.37
N ILE A 141 5.05 0.46 17.75
CA ILE A 141 4.95 -0.59 16.73
C ILE A 141 5.44 -1.92 17.31
N LYS A 142 4.65 -2.96 17.15
CA LYS A 142 4.95 -4.34 17.50
C LYS A 142 4.95 -5.21 16.26
N PHE A 143 5.70 -6.29 16.28
CA PHE A 143 5.78 -7.22 15.15
C PHE A 143 5.31 -8.62 15.55
N ALA A 144 4.53 -9.24 14.67
CA ALA A 144 4.07 -10.62 14.76
C ALA A 144 4.50 -11.42 13.52
N ASP A 145 4.53 -12.73 13.64
CA ASP A 145 4.86 -13.58 12.51
C ASP A 145 3.67 -13.74 11.58
N PHE A 146 3.96 -13.65 10.28
CA PHE A 146 2.95 -13.79 9.23
C PHE A 146 2.45 -15.22 9.15
N ASN A 147 1.14 -15.41 8.98
CA ASN A 147 0.46 -16.71 9.03
C ASN A 147 0.52 -17.42 10.41
N ASP A 148 0.85 -16.70 11.48
CA ASP A 148 0.80 -17.20 12.85
C ASP A 148 -0.18 -16.35 13.70
N LEU A 149 -1.40 -16.85 13.88
CA LEU A 149 -2.43 -16.16 14.65
C LEU A 149 -2.08 -16.05 16.14
N GLU A 150 -1.37 -17.02 16.71
CA GLU A 150 -0.96 -16.99 18.11
C GLU A 150 0.13 -15.94 18.31
N SER A 151 1.05 -15.77 17.36
CA SER A 151 2.02 -14.66 17.36
C SER A 151 1.32 -13.30 17.36
N VAL A 152 0.26 -13.12 16.56
CA VAL A 152 -0.53 -11.88 16.56
C VAL A 152 -1.20 -11.67 17.90
N LYS A 153 -1.89 -12.68 18.45
CA LYS A 153 -2.57 -12.60 19.75
C LYS A 153 -1.62 -12.24 20.89
N ALA A 154 -0.41 -12.77 20.86
CA ALA A 154 0.62 -12.47 21.87
C ALA A 154 1.05 -11.00 21.88
N GLN A 155 0.88 -10.27 20.79
CA GLN A 155 1.20 -8.84 20.70
C GLN A 155 0.04 -7.92 21.08
N ILE A 156 -1.20 -8.44 21.15
CA ILE A 156 -2.38 -7.63 21.47
C ILE A 156 -2.34 -7.19 22.93
N THR A 157 -2.58 -5.90 23.14
CA THR A 157 -2.76 -5.30 24.47
C THR A 157 -3.97 -4.38 24.44
N ASP A 158 -4.32 -3.80 25.59
CA ASP A 158 -5.34 -2.74 25.73
C ASP A 158 -5.02 -1.47 24.94
N LYS A 159 -3.75 -1.28 24.54
CA LYS A 159 -3.29 -0.17 23.69
C LYS A 159 -3.35 -0.45 22.19
N THR A 160 -3.60 -1.67 21.79
CA THR A 160 -3.62 -2.05 20.36
C THR A 160 -4.78 -1.38 19.65
N CYS A 161 -4.48 -0.51 18.69
CA CYS A 161 -5.49 0.23 17.94
C CYS A 161 -5.66 -0.26 16.49
N ALA A 162 -4.67 -0.98 15.95
CA ALA A 162 -4.73 -1.52 14.59
C ALA A 162 -3.76 -2.67 14.38
N ILE A 163 -4.07 -3.48 13.37
CA ILE A 163 -3.15 -4.45 12.78
C ILE A 163 -2.97 -4.05 11.32
N ILE A 164 -1.72 -3.94 10.85
CA ILE A 164 -1.39 -3.66 9.46
C ILE A 164 -0.66 -4.86 8.85
N MET A 165 -1.13 -5.31 7.70
CA MET A 165 -0.59 -6.49 7.03
C MET A 165 -0.86 -6.45 5.52
N GLU A 166 -0.10 -7.23 4.77
CA GLU A 166 -0.35 -7.52 3.37
C GLU A 166 -1.22 -8.79 3.26
N THR A 167 -2.05 -8.88 2.22
CA THR A 167 -2.71 -10.16 1.89
C THR A 167 -1.77 -11.12 1.16
N VAL A 168 -0.74 -10.57 0.52
CA VAL A 168 0.40 -11.30 -0.05
C VAL A 168 1.64 -10.47 0.26
N GLN A 169 2.58 -10.99 1.04
CA GLN A 169 3.88 -10.36 1.26
C GLN A 169 4.69 -10.43 -0.04
N GLY A 170 4.65 -9.37 -0.85
CA GLY A 170 5.30 -9.34 -2.16
C GLY A 170 6.82 -9.25 -2.04
N GLU A 171 7.33 -8.24 -1.36
CA GLU A 171 8.77 -8.01 -1.14
C GLU A 171 9.39 -9.10 -0.27
N GLY A 172 8.64 -9.63 0.68
CA GLY A 172 9.09 -10.71 1.58
C GLY A 172 9.30 -12.07 0.91
N GLY A 173 8.93 -12.24 -0.37
CA GLY A 173 9.15 -13.49 -1.12
C GLY A 173 7.89 -14.07 -1.75
N ILE A 174 6.83 -13.29 -1.89
CA ILE A 174 5.54 -13.68 -2.49
C ILE A 174 4.85 -14.77 -1.67
N TYR A 175 4.65 -14.49 -0.40
CA TYR A 175 3.94 -15.37 0.52
C TYR A 175 2.47 -14.92 0.66
N PRO A 176 1.48 -15.72 0.23
CA PRO A 176 0.07 -15.40 0.44
C PRO A 176 -0.32 -15.62 1.91
N ALA A 177 -1.23 -14.80 2.40
CA ALA A 177 -1.86 -15.05 3.69
C ALA A 177 -2.82 -16.23 3.60
N GLU A 178 -2.78 -17.11 4.58
CA GLU A 178 -3.71 -18.23 4.69
C GLU A 178 -5.12 -17.73 5.04
N PRO A 179 -6.18 -18.31 4.45
CA PRO A 179 -7.56 -17.88 4.71
C PRO A 179 -7.94 -17.88 6.19
N GLU A 180 -7.51 -18.89 6.94
CA GLU A 180 -7.74 -19.04 8.37
C GLU A 180 -7.07 -17.92 9.16
N PHE A 181 -5.85 -17.53 8.77
CA PHE A 181 -5.13 -16.42 9.37
C PHE A 181 -5.86 -15.09 9.13
N LEU A 182 -6.27 -14.80 7.88
CA LEU A 182 -7.02 -13.60 7.53
C LEU A 182 -8.34 -13.50 8.33
N GLN A 183 -9.08 -14.61 8.43
CA GLN A 183 -10.33 -14.67 9.18
C GLN A 183 -10.08 -14.52 10.69
N GLY A 184 -8.99 -15.09 11.20
CA GLY A 184 -8.61 -14.99 12.60
C GLY A 184 -8.23 -13.56 13.01
N VAL A 185 -7.44 -12.88 12.17
CA VAL A 185 -7.04 -11.48 12.42
C VAL A 185 -8.25 -10.53 12.31
N ARG A 186 -9.25 -10.87 11.50
CA ARG A 186 -10.46 -10.03 11.32
C ARG A 186 -11.42 -10.08 12.51
N LYS A 187 -11.45 -11.19 13.26
CA LYS A 187 -12.29 -11.38 14.46
C LYS A 187 -11.79 -10.59 15.66
#